data_ea997b7de401857e7497d3cb9f9fc93f
#
_entry.id   ea997b7de401857e7497d3cb9f9fc93f
#
_cell.length_a   1.000
_cell.length_b   1.000
_cell.length_c   1.000
_cell.angle_alpha   90.00
_cell.angle_beta   90.00
_cell.angle_gamma   90.00
#
_symmetry.space_group_name_H-M   'P 1'
#
loop_
_entity.id
_entity.type
_entity.pdbx_description
1 polymer ?
#
loop_
_entity_poly.entity_id
_entity_poly.type
_entity_poly.pdbx_seq_one_letter_code
_entity_poly.pdbx_strand_id
1 'polypeptide(L)'
;MTMTAHAPKSTALVPFADNSASRTIGGMTVENGTDSIAFYGQTDFSRDRAGLARAQALLAFMQQVVTTLEAQKDLPDALPPRKPAKVDNPFM
;
A
#
# COMPACT_ATOMS: atom_id res chain seq x y z
N MET A 1 1.15 30.44 -6.73
CA MET A 1 1.06 29.92 -6.75
C MET A 1 0.67 29.12 -6.81
N THR A 2 0.41 28.91 -6.76
CA THR A 2 0.19 28.21 -6.67
C THR A 2 -0.09 27.20 -6.92
N MET A 3 -0.04 26.88 -6.92
CA MET A 3 -0.19 25.98 -7.09
C MET A 3 -0.33 25.03 -6.99
N THR A 4 -0.27 24.84 -6.86
CA THR A 4 -0.21 24.05 -6.73
C THR A 4 -0.66 23.20 -6.69
N ALA A 5 -0.91 23.09 -6.49
CA ALA A 5 -1.32 22.39 -6.21
C ALA A 5 -1.83 21.43 -6.61
N HIS A 6 -1.96 21.05 -6.98
CA HIS A 6 -2.41 20.16 -7.30
C HIS A 6 -1.93 19.15 -7.48
N ALA A 7 -1.58 19.20 -6.89
CA ALA A 7 -0.93 18.22 -6.82
C ALA A 7 -1.59 17.10 -7.12
N PRO A 8 -1.09 16.36 -7.45
CA PRO A 8 -1.64 15.28 -7.84
C PRO A 8 -2.14 14.45 -6.84
N LYS A 9 -3.20 14.60 -6.51
CA LYS A 9 -3.67 13.77 -5.63
C LYS A 9 -3.56 12.46 -6.14
N SER A 10 -3.40 12.21 -7.37
CA SER A 10 -3.31 10.90 -7.90
C SER A 10 -2.12 10.18 -7.38
N THR A 11 -1.10 10.88 -6.92
CA THR A 11 0.03 10.17 -6.45
C THR A 11 -0.04 9.93 -4.96
N ALA A 12 -1.04 10.38 -4.31
CA ALA A 12 -1.12 10.18 -2.90
C ALA A 12 -1.82 8.88 -2.62
N LEU A 13 -1.24 8.04 -1.85
CA LEU A 13 -1.87 6.81 -1.43
C LEU A 13 -1.91 6.85 0.07
N VAL A 14 -3.09 7.02 0.62
CA VAL A 14 -3.25 7.06 2.05
C VAL A 14 -3.61 5.65 2.50
N PRO A 15 -2.81 5.02 3.34
CA PRO A 15 -3.03 3.62 3.68
C PRO A 15 -4.45 3.33 4.14
N PHE A 16 -5.04 2.35 3.55
CA PHE A 16 -6.37 1.84 3.88
C PHE A 16 -7.52 2.80 3.59
N ALA A 17 -7.26 3.90 2.90
CA ALA A 17 -8.30 4.88 2.69
C ALA A 17 -9.29 4.52 1.58
N ASP A 18 -8.88 3.70 0.66
CA ASP A 18 -9.77 3.35 -0.43
C ASP A 18 -9.33 2.04 -1.06
N ASN A 19 -10.03 1.58 -2.07
CA ASN A 19 -9.73 0.34 -2.74
C ASN A 19 -9.22 0.56 -4.16
N SER A 20 -8.75 1.73 -4.47
CA SER A 20 -8.39 2.01 -5.84
C SER A 20 -7.03 2.66 -6.05
N ALA A 21 -6.49 3.32 -5.06
CA ALA A 21 -5.24 4.03 -5.25
C ALA A 21 -4.10 3.05 -5.49
N SER A 22 -3.23 3.39 -6.39
CA SER A 22 -2.11 2.55 -6.74
C SER A 22 -0.92 3.43 -7.03
N ARG A 23 0.26 2.97 -6.70
CA ARG A 23 1.43 3.79 -6.87
C ARG A 23 2.67 2.92 -6.89
N THR A 24 3.72 3.39 -7.51
CA THR A 24 4.99 2.70 -7.47
C THR A 24 5.82 3.30 -6.36
N ILE A 25 6.29 2.49 -5.46
CA ILE A 25 7.09 2.93 -4.34
C ILE A 25 8.29 2.01 -4.24
N GLY A 26 9.46 2.58 -4.33
CA GLY A 26 10.67 1.78 -4.21
C GLY A 26 10.82 0.70 -5.25
N GLY A 27 10.20 0.87 -6.39
CA GLY A 27 10.25 -0.12 -7.45
C GLY A 27 9.15 -1.15 -7.41
N MET A 28 8.31 -1.12 -6.38
CA MET A 28 7.20 -2.06 -6.26
C MET A 28 5.90 -1.35 -6.55
N THR A 29 4.95 -2.07 -7.08
CA THR A 29 3.61 -1.53 -7.23
C THR A 29 2.83 -1.80 -5.96
N VAL A 30 2.23 -0.77 -5.43
CA VAL A 30 1.46 -0.87 -4.20
C VAL A 30 0.02 -0.56 -4.52
N GLU A 31 -0.87 -1.44 -4.14
CA GLU A 31 -2.30 -1.21 -4.35
C GLU A 31 -3.00 -1.10 -3.02
N ASN A 32 -3.73 -0.03 -2.87
CA ASN A 32 -4.43 0.23 -1.62
C ASN A 32 -5.70 -0.58 -1.52
N GLY A 33 -6.06 -0.93 -0.34
CA GLY A 33 -7.34 -1.54 -0.07
C GLY A 33 -7.77 -1.14 1.32
N THR A 34 -9.05 -1.17 1.58
CA THR A 34 -9.53 -0.79 2.90
C THR A 34 -9.22 -1.86 3.93
N ASP A 35 -9.06 -3.11 3.50
CA ASP A 35 -8.75 -4.18 4.42
C ASP A 35 -7.29 -4.61 4.37
N SER A 36 -6.64 -4.40 3.27
CA SER A 36 -5.24 -4.78 3.15
C SER A 36 -4.57 -3.99 2.04
N ILE A 37 -3.28 -3.94 2.09
CA ILE A 37 -2.50 -3.26 1.07
C ILE A 37 -1.63 -4.33 0.42
N ALA A 38 -1.61 -4.37 -0.88
CA ALA A 38 -0.86 -5.39 -1.60
C ALA A 38 0.35 -4.80 -2.28
N PHE A 39 1.41 -5.56 -2.29
CA PHE A 39 2.63 -5.18 -3.00
C PHE A 39 2.87 -6.18 -4.09
N TYR A 40 3.24 -5.70 -5.26
CA TYR A 40 3.52 -6.56 -6.39
C TYR A 40 4.82 -6.19 -7.04
N GLY A 41 5.43 -7.11 -7.68
CA GLY A 41 6.58 -6.84 -8.51
C GLY A 41 7.86 -7.25 -7.84
N GLN A 42 8.94 -6.67 -8.30
CA GLN A 42 10.22 -7.04 -7.82
C GLN A 42 11.07 -5.80 -7.66
N THR A 43 11.86 -5.76 -6.63
CA THR A 43 12.81 -4.68 -6.45
C THR A 43 14.05 -5.25 -5.78
N ASP A 44 15.13 -4.53 -5.88
CA ASP A 44 16.32 -4.93 -5.17
C ASP A 44 16.94 -3.68 -4.56
N PHE A 45 17.79 -3.87 -3.60
CA PHE A 45 18.42 -2.78 -2.92
C PHE A 45 19.91 -2.91 -3.14
N SER A 46 20.38 -2.26 -4.20
CA SER A 46 21.78 -2.32 -4.50
C SER A 46 22.56 -1.51 -3.47
N ARG A 47 23.82 -1.83 -3.33
CA ARG A 47 24.59 -1.20 -2.29
C ARG A 47 25.20 0.09 -2.85
N ASP A 48 24.34 1.05 -3.12
CA ASP A 48 24.70 2.34 -3.66
C ASP A 48 23.60 3.34 -3.31
N ARG A 49 23.73 4.55 -3.82
CA ARG A 49 22.77 5.57 -3.49
C ARG A 49 21.39 5.26 -4.02
N ALA A 50 21.29 4.62 -5.16
CA ALA A 50 20.01 4.28 -5.72
C ALA A 50 19.30 3.25 -4.82
N GLY A 51 20.07 2.29 -4.30
CA GLY A 51 19.50 1.30 -3.40
C GLY A 51 19.05 1.95 -2.10
N LEU A 52 19.83 2.90 -1.60
CA LEU A 52 19.45 3.61 -0.39
C LEU A 52 18.14 4.38 -0.61
N ALA A 53 18.01 5.07 -1.72
CA ALA A 53 16.81 5.85 -1.99
C ALA A 53 15.59 4.95 -2.08
N ARG A 54 15.76 3.77 -2.69
CA ARG A 54 14.66 2.83 -2.81
C ARG A 54 14.24 2.31 -1.44
N ALA A 55 15.22 2.00 -0.61
CA ALA A 55 14.92 1.51 0.73
C ALA A 55 14.26 2.60 1.57
N GLN A 56 14.71 3.84 1.43
CA GLN A 56 14.11 4.92 2.19
C GLN A 56 12.66 5.16 1.77
N ALA A 57 12.37 5.03 0.49
CA ALA A 57 11.00 5.21 0.01
C ALA A 57 10.09 4.14 0.59
N LEU A 58 10.56 2.90 0.61
CA LEU A 58 9.75 1.83 1.19
C LEU A 58 9.61 2.00 2.69
N LEU A 59 10.66 2.39 3.35
CA LEU A 59 10.59 2.60 4.79
C LEU A 59 9.57 3.68 5.13
N ALA A 60 9.59 4.78 4.40
CA ALA A 60 8.65 5.87 4.67
C ALA A 60 7.21 5.41 4.50
N PHE A 61 6.95 4.62 3.45
CA PHE A 61 5.60 4.13 3.25
C PHE A 61 5.22 3.14 4.34
N MET A 62 6.12 2.23 4.69
CA MET A 62 5.83 1.25 5.72
C MET A 62 5.58 1.93 7.07
N GLN A 63 6.25 3.04 7.32
CA GLN A 63 5.99 3.76 8.54
C GLN A 63 4.58 4.33 8.57
N GLN A 64 4.07 4.76 7.43
CA GLN A 64 2.70 5.23 7.36
C GLN A 64 1.73 4.10 7.62
N VAL A 65 2.02 2.93 7.09
CA VAL A 65 1.16 1.77 7.30
C VAL A 65 1.15 1.39 8.78
N VAL A 66 2.30 1.34 9.39
CA VAL A 66 2.39 0.97 10.80
C VAL A 66 1.65 1.99 11.66
N THR A 67 1.85 3.28 11.39
CA THR A 67 1.20 4.32 12.16
C THR A 67 -0.32 4.22 12.03
N THR A 68 -0.79 3.95 10.82
CA THR A 68 -2.23 3.84 10.60
C THR A 68 -2.80 2.65 11.34
N LEU A 69 -2.11 1.53 11.31
CA LEU A 69 -2.60 0.35 11.99
C LEU A 69 -2.55 0.52 13.50
N GLU A 70 -1.49 1.13 13.99
CA GLU A 70 -1.39 1.34 15.44
C GLU A 70 -2.43 2.30 15.98
N ALA A 71 -2.93 3.17 15.14
CA ALA A 71 -3.94 4.12 15.57
C ALA A 71 -5.33 3.51 15.63
N GLN A 72 -5.52 2.29 15.09
CA GLN A 72 -6.82 1.69 15.11
C GLN A 72 -7.10 1.13 16.47
N LYS A 73 -8.26 1.48 17.05
CA LYS A 73 -8.56 1.04 18.33
C LYS A 73 -8.83 -0.37 18.43
N ASP A 74 -9.54 -1.03 17.77
CA ASP A 74 -9.88 -2.42 17.96
C ASP A 74 -9.34 -3.25 16.84
N LEU A 75 -8.06 -3.16 16.63
CA LEU A 75 -7.46 -3.92 15.56
C LEU A 75 -7.63 -5.40 15.85
N PRO A 76 -8.27 -6.16 14.99
CA PRO A 76 -8.49 -7.57 15.27
C PRO A 76 -7.23 -8.37 15.09
N ASP A 77 -7.18 -9.56 15.65
CA ASP A 77 -6.03 -10.44 15.49
C ASP A 77 -5.91 -10.87 14.03
N ALA A 78 -7.02 -11.06 13.37
CA ALA A 78 -7.03 -11.42 11.96
C ALA A 78 -8.36 -11.01 11.38
N LEU A 79 -8.36 -10.67 10.11
CA LEU A 79 -9.59 -10.34 9.45
C LEU A 79 -10.37 -11.61 9.17
N PRO A 80 -11.68 -11.54 9.15
CA PRO A 80 -12.46 -12.71 8.80
C PRO A 80 -12.19 -13.05 7.35
N PRO A 81 -12.29 -14.27 6.98
CA PRO A 81 -12.05 -14.66 5.61
C PRO A 81 -13.04 -14.00 4.72
N ARG A 82 -12.60 -13.53 3.57
CA ARG A 82 -13.46 -12.92 2.69
C ARG A 82 -14.32 -13.91 2.07
N LYS A 83 -15.55 -13.70 1.96
CA LYS A 83 -16.40 -14.59 1.39
C LYS A 83 -16.18 -14.62 -0.01
N PRO A 84 -15.95 -15.60 -0.64
CA PRO A 84 -15.60 -15.65 -1.98
C PRO A 84 -16.82 -15.57 -2.68
N ALA A 85 -17.22 -14.78 -3.02
CA ALA A 85 -18.30 -14.67 -3.66
C ALA A 85 -18.52 -15.64 -4.61
N LYS A 86 -18.41 -15.99 -4.99
CA LYS A 86 -18.61 -16.68 -5.74
C LYS A 86 -18.16 -17.65 -5.89
N VAL A 87 -18.09 -18.15 -5.70
CA VAL A 87 -17.44 -18.99 -5.80
C VAL A 87 -17.67 -19.97 -6.24
N ASP A 88 -18.04 -20.07 -6.60
CA ASP A 88 -18.29 -20.93 -7.00
C ASP A 88 -17.54 -21.69 -7.73
N ASN A 89 -17.01 -22.27 -7.39
CA ASN A 89 -16.24 -22.97 -7.89
C ASN A 89 -16.81 -24.01 -8.57
N PRO A 90 -16.73 -24.05 -9.54
CA PRO A 90 -17.31 -24.92 -10.32
C PRO A 90 -16.91 -26.25 -10.12
N PHE A 91 -15.99 -26.46 -9.69
CA PHE A 91 -15.60 -27.65 -9.53
C PHE A 91 -16.04 -28.14 -8.51
N MET A 92 -16.69 -27.60 -8.05
CA MET A 92 -17.01 -28.00 -6.98
C MET A 92 -17.87 -28.31 -7.11
#